data_b026dd536d879cb78d189a366b47fab4
#
_entry.id   b026dd536d879cb78d189a366b47fab4
#
_cell.length_a   1.000
_cell.length_b   1.000
_cell.length_c   1.000
_cell.angle_alpha   90.00
_cell.angle_beta   90.00
_cell.angle_gamma   90.00
#
_symmetry.space_group_name_H-M   'P 1'
#
loop_
_entity.id
_entity.type
_entity.pdbx_description
1 polymer ?
#
loop_
_entity_poly.entity_id
_entity_poly.type
_entity_poly.pdbx_seq_one_letter_code
_entity_poly.pdbx_strand_id
1 'polypeptide(L)'
;MYPVLHEAGFASQPNATSRDDGMKLTDLWITSVGRCAPPGNKPAPDELRNCSPWLDKEIRLLQNLRVVVCLGRIAFDGLLAHAQRKGVISSRTGYTFAHRAEFTLPNGLRAIASFHPSLQNTNTGKLTRPMFLSIFRRAREIADIAALPERALK
;
A
#
# COMPACT_ATOMS: atom_id res chain seq x y z
N MET A 1 4.81 5.45 -11.27
CA MET A 1 3.68 5.13 -10.39
C MET A 1 2.37 5.75 -10.88
N TYR A 2 2.27 7.07 -11.06
CA TYR A 2 1.02 7.76 -11.43
C TYR A 2 0.32 7.28 -12.70
N PRO A 3 1.01 6.93 -13.81
CA PRO A 3 0.33 6.36 -14.97
C PRO A 3 -0.47 5.08 -14.66
N VAL A 4 0.04 4.26 -13.74
CA VAL A 4 -0.64 3.04 -13.31
C VAL A 4 -1.83 3.34 -12.40
N LEU A 5 -1.68 4.31 -11.49
CA LEU A 5 -2.78 4.75 -10.63
C LEU A 5 -3.93 5.37 -11.45
N HIS A 6 -3.61 6.16 -12.47
CA HIS A 6 -4.60 6.73 -13.40
C HIS A 6 -5.34 5.62 -14.17
N GLU A 7 -4.62 4.66 -14.74
CA GLU A 7 -5.24 3.54 -15.48
C GLU A 7 -6.09 2.64 -14.57
N ALA A 8 -5.75 2.55 -13.28
CA ALA A 8 -6.54 1.82 -12.27
C ALA A 8 -7.67 2.66 -11.65
N GLY A 9 -7.88 3.91 -12.06
CA GLY A 9 -8.96 4.77 -11.59
C GLY A 9 -8.73 5.43 -10.23
N PHE A 10 -7.48 5.51 -9.75
CA PHE A 10 -7.13 6.16 -8.48
C PHE A 10 -6.55 7.56 -8.63
N ALA A 11 -6.19 7.98 -9.83
CA ALA A 11 -5.63 9.30 -10.09
C ALA A 11 -6.35 9.98 -11.26
N SER A 12 -6.56 11.28 -11.18
CA SER A 12 -7.26 12.07 -12.21
C SER A 12 -6.46 12.23 -13.52
N GLN A 13 -5.13 12.09 -13.45
CA GLN A 13 -4.23 12.24 -14.57
C GLN A 13 -3.01 11.31 -14.45
N PRO A 14 -2.33 10.96 -15.56
CA PRO A 14 -1.22 10.01 -15.51
C PRO A 14 0.11 10.62 -15.02
N ASN A 15 0.22 11.94 -14.96
CA ASN A 15 1.46 12.64 -14.62
C ASN A 15 1.27 13.46 -13.35
N ALA A 16 2.32 13.53 -12.52
CA ALA A 16 2.43 14.46 -11.40
C ALA A 16 3.72 15.25 -11.63
N THR A 17 3.59 16.52 -12.02
CA THR A 17 4.71 17.37 -12.43
C THR A 17 5.04 18.45 -11.41
N SER A 18 4.04 18.93 -10.68
CA SER A 18 4.20 19.93 -9.63
C SER A 18 3.13 19.76 -8.55
N ARG A 19 3.25 20.52 -7.47
CA ARG A 19 2.27 20.53 -6.38
C ARG A 19 0.89 21.03 -6.83
N ASP A 20 0.87 21.94 -7.79
CA ASP A 20 -0.33 22.66 -8.23
C ASP A 20 -0.76 22.25 -9.66
N ASP A 21 -0.41 21.02 -10.09
CA ASP A 21 -0.72 20.50 -11.42
C ASP A 21 -2.15 19.97 -11.59
N GLY A 22 -3.00 20.10 -10.55
CA GLY A 22 -4.38 19.65 -10.57
C GLY A 22 -4.59 18.16 -10.34
N MET A 23 -3.53 17.39 -10.07
CA MET A 23 -3.62 15.98 -9.71
C MET A 23 -4.54 15.77 -8.51
N LYS A 24 -5.50 14.87 -8.65
CA LYS A 24 -6.36 14.41 -7.55
C LYS A 24 -6.27 12.90 -7.42
N LEU A 25 -6.16 12.42 -6.19
CA LEU A 25 -6.28 11.01 -5.86
C LEU A 25 -7.69 10.74 -5.31
N THR A 26 -8.33 9.70 -5.82
CA THR A 26 -9.67 9.27 -5.40
C THR A 26 -9.58 7.90 -4.76
N ASP A 27 -10.17 7.75 -3.56
CA ASP A 27 -10.16 6.51 -2.78
C ASP A 27 -8.75 5.96 -2.50
N LEU A 28 -7.76 6.82 -2.47
CA LEU A 28 -6.36 6.46 -2.31
C LEU A 28 -5.62 7.46 -1.41
N TRP A 29 -4.91 6.93 -0.43
CA TRP A 29 -3.92 7.64 0.38
C TRP A 29 -2.54 7.02 0.19
N ILE A 30 -1.54 7.84 -0.09
CA ILE A 30 -0.15 7.40 -0.25
C ILE A 30 0.63 7.80 0.99
N THR A 31 1.27 6.83 1.62
CA THR A 31 2.11 7.06 2.80
C THR A 31 3.41 6.28 2.72
N SER A 32 4.30 6.51 3.68
CA SER A 32 5.57 5.81 3.82
C SER A 32 5.78 5.35 5.26
N VAL A 33 6.37 4.17 5.43
CA VAL A 33 6.75 3.63 6.75
C VAL A 33 7.88 4.46 7.38
N GLY A 34 8.82 4.94 6.56
CA GLY A 34 9.87 5.88 6.96
C GLY A 34 9.56 7.29 6.44
N ARG A 35 9.73 8.31 7.27
CA ARG A 35 9.45 9.73 6.93
C ARG A 35 10.69 10.50 6.52
N CYS A 36 11.86 10.05 6.93
CA CYS A 36 13.15 10.65 6.59
C CYS A 36 13.78 9.87 5.44
N ALA A 37 14.62 10.54 4.64
CA ALA A 37 15.45 9.88 3.64
C ALA A 37 16.63 9.22 4.37
N PRO A 38 16.67 7.89 4.49
CA PRO A 38 17.76 7.23 5.20
C PRO A 38 19.03 7.20 4.36
N PRO A 39 20.21 7.15 4.99
CA PRO A 39 21.46 6.96 4.28
C PRO A 39 21.43 5.70 3.41
N GLY A 40 21.85 5.83 2.14
CA GLY A 40 21.87 4.71 1.19
C GLY A 40 20.50 4.08 0.90
N ASN A 41 19.40 4.79 1.13
CA ASN A 41 18.01 4.30 0.97
C ASN A 41 17.69 3.02 1.79
N LYS A 42 18.39 2.82 2.90
CA LYS A 42 18.20 1.67 3.80
C LYS A 42 17.87 2.19 5.21
N PRO A 43 16.60 2.30 5.57
CA PRO A 43 16.22 2.77 6.90
C PRO A 43 16.66 1.77 7.97
N ALA A 44 17.24 2.27 9.04
CA ALA A 44 17.58 1.49 10.22
C ALA A 44 16.31 1.10 11.01
N PRO A 45 16.34 0.00 11.78
CA PRO A 45 15.18 -0.44 12.57
C PRO A 45 14.66 0.59 13.56
N ASP A 46 15.52 1.41 14.16
CA ASP A 46 15.17 2.50 15.08
C ASP A 46 14.52 3.67 14.34
N GLU A 47 14.98 4.03 13.14
CA GLU A 47 14.33 5.03 12.29
C GLU A 47 12.89 4.63 11.95
N LEU A 48 12.68 3.36 11.58
CA LEU A 48 11.34 2.83 11.32
C LEU A 48 10.46 2.83 12.58
N ARG A 49 11.03 2.49 13.76
CA ARG A 49 10.31 2.57 15.04
C ARG A 49 9.89 3.99 15.37
N ASN A 50 10.78 4.94 15.20
CA ASN A 50 10.52 6.36 15.49
C ASN A 50 9.46 6.96 14.53
N CYS A 51 9.37 6.44 13.28
CA CYS A 51 8.35 6.86 12.32
C CYS A 51 7.00 6.14 12.51
N SER A 52 6.96 5.02 13.22
CA SER A 52 5.76 4.17 13.33
C SER A 52 4.52 4.88 13.89
N PRO A 53 4.59 5.85 14.83
CA PRO A 53 3.41 6.56 15.33
C PRO A 53 2.66 7.33 14.22
N TRP A 54 3.38 7.80 13.19
CA TRP A 54 2.75 8.49 12.07
C TRP A 54 1.89 7.56 11.24
N LEU A 55 2.40 6.37 10.89
CA LEU A 55 1.64 5.34 10.19
C LEU A 55 0.42 4.91 11.01
N ASP A 56 0.59 4.72 12.31
CA ASP A 56 -0.48 4.36 13.24
C ASP A 56 -1.60 5.41 13.25
N LYS A 57 -1.23 6.70 13.24
CA LYS A 57 -2.18 7.82 13.20
C LYS A 57 -2.92 7.88 11.86
N GLU A 58 -2.22 7.74 10.75
CA GLU A 58 -2.83 7.77 9.42
C GLU A 58 -3.82 6.62 9.22
N ILE A 59 -3.44 5.38 9.53
CA ILE A 59 -4.35 4.23 9.42
C ILE A 59 -5.60 4.43 10.28
N ARG A 60 -5.47 5.01 11.48
CA ARG A 60 -6.60 5.31 12.35
C ARG A 60 -7.55 6.36 11.76
N LEU A 61 -7.03 7.33 11.02
CA LEU A 61 -7.84 8.38 10.38
C LEU A 61 -8.57 7.89 9.14
N LEU A 62 -8.09 6.84 8.48
CA LEU A 62 -8.68 6.26 7.29
C LEU A 62 -9.80 5.27 7.67
N GLN A 63 -10.95 5.81 8.11
CA GLN A 63 -12.08 5.01 8.63
C GLN A 63 -12.65 4.01 7.62
N ASN A 64 -12.55 4.31 6.33
CA ASN A 64 -13.03 3.44 5.24
C ASN A 64 -11.91 2.63 4.58
N LEU A 65 -10.77 2.44 5.26
CA LEU A 65 -9.66 1.66 4.72
C LEU A 65 -10.07 0.19 4.56
N ARG A 66 -9.97 -0.33 3.34
CA ARG A 66 -10.33 -1.71 2.96
C ARG A 66 -9.12 -2.53 2.55
N VAL A 67 -8.18 -1.90 1.88
CA VAL A 67 -7.00 -2.57 1.35
C VAL A 67 -5.76 -1.70 1.48
N VAL A 68 -4.64 -2.31 1.83
CA VAL A 68 -3.30 -1.68 1.84
C VAL A 68 -2.44 -2.36 0.80
N VAL A 69 -1.94 -1.58 -0.16
CA VAL A 69 -0.93 -2.04 -1.11
C VAL A 69 0.46 -1.73 -0.56
N CYS A 70 1.21 -2.77 -0.22
CA CYS A 70 2.55 -2.66 0.34
C CYS A 70 3.60 -2.68 -0.77
N LEU A 71 4.19 -1.54 -1.09
CA LEU A 71 5.21 -1.40 -2.13
C LEU A 71 6.60 -1.74 -1.56
N GLY A 72 6.99 -2.99 -1.70
CA GLY A 72 8.26 -3.53 -1.22
C GLY A 72 8.18 -4.16 0.18
N ARG A 73 9.26 -4.89 0.51
CA ARG A 73 9.37 -5.65 1.76
C ARG A 73 9.25 -4.75 3.00
N ILE A 74 9.87 -3.57 2.98
CA ILE A 74 9.83 -2.63 4.11
C ILE A 74 8.39 -2.17 4.40
N ALA A 75 7.62 -1.84 3.36
CA ALA A 75 6.22 -1.45 3.53
C ALA A 75 5.38 -2.61 4.09
N PHE A 76 5.59 -3.83 3.60
CA PHE A 76 4.90 -5.03 4.07
C PHE A 76 5.21 -5.32 5.54
N ASP A 77 6.50 -5.35 5.90
CA ASP A 77 6.92 -5.57 7.29
C ASP A 77 6.42 -4.46 8.22
N GLY A 78 6.34 -3.22 7.73
CA GLY A 78 5.79 -2.07 8.47
C GLY A 78 4.30 -2.22 8.77
N LEU A 79 3.51 -2.68 7.81
CA LEU A 79 2.08 -2.98 8.02
C LEU A 79 1.90 -4.10 9.05
N LEU A 80 2.66 -5.20 8.94
CA LEU A 80 2.57 -6.30 9.91
C LEU A 80 3.03 -5.87 11.31
N ALA A 81 4.04 -4.99 11.39
CA ALA A 81 4.46 -4.41 12.65
C ALA A 81 3.36 -3.54 13.29
N HIS A 82 2.67 -2.74 12.48
CA HIS A 82 1.51 -1.99 12.91
C HIS A 82 0.41 -2.93 13.44
N ALA A 83 0.00 -3.92 12.64
CA ALA A 83 -1.04 -4.88 13.00
C ALA A 83 -0.72 -5.62 14.32
N GLN A 84 0.54 -5.99 14.53
CA GLN A 84 0.99 -6.64 15.76
C GLN A 84 0.96 -5.69 16.96
N ARG A 85 1.44 -4.44 16.82
CA ARG A 85 1.36 -3.43 17.90
C ARG A 85 -0.09 -3.11 18.29
N LYS A 86 -1.02 -3.17 17.34
CA LYS A 86 -2.45 -2.93 17.61
C LYS A 86 -3.21 -4.19 18.07
N GLY A 87 -2.54 -5.32 18.25
CA GLY A 87 -3.17 -6.56 18.68
C GLY A 87 -4.06 -7.22 17.63
N VAL A 88 -4.01 -6.76 16.37
CA VAL A 88 -4.77 -7.37 15.27
C VAL A 88 -4.22 -8.75 14.93
N ILE A 89 -2.91 -8.92 15.00
CA ILE A 89 -2.23 -10.22 14.85
C ILE A 89 -1.32 -10.46 16.06
N SER A 90 -1.24 -11.70 16.53
CA SER A 90 -0.31 -12.09 17.60
C SER A 90 1.09 -12.40 17.09
N SER A 91 1.19 -12.90 15.86
CA SER A 91 2.44 -13.30 15.20
C SER A 91 2.43 -12.89 13.74
N ARG A 92 3.62 -12.68 13.17
CA ARG A 92 3.81 -12.48 11.73
C ARG A 92 4.04 -13.79 10.97
N THR A 93 4.06 -14.91 11.68
CA THR A 93 4.18 -16.23 11.07
C THR A 93 3.01 -16.48 10.11
N GLY A 94 3.31 -17.00 8.92
CA GLY A 94 2.30 -17.20 7.87
C GLY A 94 2.13 -16.04 6.89
N TYR A 95 2.63 -14.84 7.23
CA TYR A 95 2.64 -13.71 6.31
C TYR A 95 3.97 -13.64 5.56
N THR A 96 4.01 -14.21 4.35
CA THR A 96 5.25 -14.24 3.55
C THR A 96 5.20 -13.22 2.44
N PHE A 97 6.20 -12.32 2.37
CA PHE A 97 6.31 -11.36 1.29
C PHE A 97 6.62 -12.03 -0.03
N ALA A 98 5.70 -11.87 -0.98
CA ALA A 98 5.90 -12.18 -2.40
C ALA A 98 5.11 -11.19 -3.25
N HIS A 99 5.56 -10.92 -4.48
CA HIS A 99 4.77 -10.10 -5.39
C HIS A 99 3.41 -10.75 -5.67
N ARG A 100 2.32 -9.97 -5.55
CA ARG A 100 0.93 -10.40 -5.62
C ARG A 100 0.44 -11.27 -4.44
N ALA A 101 1.25 -11.47 -3.40
CA ALA A 101 0.72 -12.11 -2.20
C ALA A 101 -0.38 -11.24 -1.59
N GLU A 102 -1.52 -11.86 -1.29
CA GLU A 102 -2.70 -11.22 -0.74
C GLU A 102 -3.08 -11.90 0.57
N PHE A 103 -3.35 -11.11 1.60
CA PHE A 103 -3.72 -11.58 2.93
C PHE A 103 -4.93 -10.81 3.44
N THR A 104 -5.78 -11.51 4.20
CA THR A 104 -6.84 -10.87 5.00
C THR A 104 -6.41 -10.91 6.45
N LEU A 105 -6.27 -9.74 7.07
CA LEU A 105 -5.99 -9.64 8.49
C LEU A 105 -7.26 -9.96 9.31
N PRO A 106 -7.13 -10.39 10.59
CA PRO A 106 -8.28 -10.76 11.42
C PRO A 106 -9.35 -9.67 11.58
N ASN A 107 -8.99 -8.40 11.42
CA ASN A 107 -9.92 -7.26 11.43
C ASN A 107 -10.59 -6.99 10.06
N GLY A 108 -10.41 -7.86 9.07
CA GLY A 108 -10.98 -7.72 7.74
C GLY A 108 -10.16 -6.87 6.76
N LEU A 109 -9.11 -6.18 7.21
CA LEU A 109 -8.23 -5.39 6.33
C LEU A 109 -7.48 -6.30 5.37
N ARG A 110 -7.54 -5.97 4.07
CA ARG A 110 -6.79 -6.70 3.03
C ARG A 110 -5.40 -6.09 2.85
N ALA A 111 -4.41 -6.93 2.66
CA ALA A 111 -3.03 -6.53 2.35
C ALA A 111 -2.58 -7.17 1.04
N ILE A 112 -2.08 -6.38 0.11
CA ILE A 112 -1.51 -6.85 -1.16
C ILE A 112 -0.05 -6.46 -1.19
N ALA A 113 0.86 -7.42 -1.34
CA ALA A 113 2.28 -7.17 -1.46
C ALA A 113 2.69 -7.00 -2.93
N SER A 114 3.52 -6.01 -3.20
CA SER A 114 4.11 -5.75 -4.50
C SER A 114 5.62 -5.55 -4.39
N PHE A 115 6.37 -5.93 -5.41
CA PHE A 115 7.73 -5.42 -5.55
C PHE A 115 7.71 -3.89 -5.58
N HIS A 116 8.74 -3.26 -5.01
CA HIS A 116 8.87 -1.82 -5.00
C HIS A 116 9.13 -1.28 -6.42
N PRO A 117 8.45 -0.20 -6.87
CA PRO A 117 8.62 0.38 -8.20
C PRO A 117 9.90 1.24 -8.27
N SER A 118 11.04 0.70 -7.82
CA SER A 118 12.35 1.32 -7.96
C SER A 118 12.87 1.21 -9.38
N LEU A 119 13.77 2.12 -9.77
CA LEU A 119 14.46 2.05 -11.05
C LEU A 119 15.16 0.70 -11.25
N GLN A 120 15.77 0.15 -10.20
CA GLN A 120 16.39 -1.17 -10.26
C GLN A 120 15.38 -2.26 -10.65
N ASN A 121 14.23 -2.33 -9.99
CA ASN A 121 13.24 -3.37 -10.27
C ASN A 121 12.56 -3.18 -11.63
N THR A 122 12.36 -1.95 -12.07
CA THR A 122 11.73 -1.66 -13.36
C THR A 122 12.70 -1.88 -14.53
N ASN A 123 13.95 -1.44 -14.42
CA ASN A 123 14.95 -1.58 -15.47
C ASN A 123 15.40 -3.04 -15.66
N THR A 124 15.39 -3.86 -14.60
CA THR A 124 15.73 -5.29 -14.68
C THR A 124 14.54 -6.17 -15.09
N GLY A 125 13.36 -5.60 -15.30
CA GLY A 125 12.13 -6.35 -15.60
C GLY A 125 11.55 -7.14 -14.42
N LYS A 126 12.13 -7.01 -13.21
CA LYS A 126 11.61 -7.66 -12.00
C LYS A 126 10.19 -7.18 -11.67
N LEU A 127 9.89 -5.91 -11.95
CA LEU A 127 8.55 -5.34 -11.89
C LEU A 127 8.23 -4.67 -13.21
N THR A 128 7.38 -5.31 -14.01
CA THR A 128 6.88 -4.71 -15.26
C THR A 128 5.64 -3.85 -15.01
N ARG A 129 5.34 -2.95 -15.95
CA ARG A 129 4.12 -2.12 -15.87
C ARG A 129 2.83 -2.97 -15.79
N PRO A 130 2.60 -4.02 -16.58
CA PRO A 130 1.42 -4.88 -16.44
C PRO A 130 1.33 -5.56 -15.07
N MET A 131 2.45 -6.05 -14.53
CA MET A 131 2.49 -6.63 -13.18
C MET A 131 2.06 -5.60 -12.13
N PHE A 132 2.57 -4.38 -12.21
CA PHE A 132 2.26 -3.32 -11.27
C PHE A 132 0.80 -2.86 -11.39
N LEU A 133 0.29 -2.74 -12.61
CA LEU A 133 -1.10 -2.41 -12.87
C LEU A 133 -2.07 -3.45 -12.30
N SER A 134 -1.75 -4.74 -12.41
CA SER A 134 -2.59 -5.81 -11.89
C SER A 134 -2.81 -5.72 -10.37
N ILE A 135 -1.80 -5.20 -9.62
CA ILE A 135 -1.92 -4.95 -8.18
C ILE A 135 -2.98 -3.89 -7.89
N PHE A 136 -2.94 -2.77 -8.62
CA PHE A 136 -3.89 -1.67 -8.37
C PHE A 136 -5.29 -1.96 -8.90
N ARG A 137 -5.43 -2.70 -10.00
CA ARG A 137 -6.73 -3.21 -10.44
C ARG A 137 -7.35 -4.12 -9.37
N ARG A 138 -6.55 -5.02 -8.79
CA ARG A 138 -7.01 -5.87 -7.68
C ARG A 138 -7.40 -5.06 -6.45
N ALA A 139 -6.64 -4.02 -6.11
CA ALA A 139 -6.97 -3.11 -5.02
C ALA A 139 -8.29 -2.36 -5.28
N ARG A 140 -8.55 -1.93 -6.52
CA ARG A 140 -9.81 -1.29 -6.92
C ARG A 140 -10.99 -2.24 -6.76
N GLU A 141 -10.87 -3.48 -7.24
CA GLU A 141 -11.91 -4.51 -7.07
C GLU A 141 -12.29 -4.67 -5.58
N ILE A 142 -11.30 -4.77 -4.70
CA ILE A 142 -11.54 -4.92 -3.25
C ILE A 142 -12.24 -3.67 -2.68
N ALA A 143 -11.81 -2.49 -3.07
CA ALA A 143 -12.40 -1.23 -2.60
C ALA A 143 -13.86 -1.10 -3.06
N ASP A 144 -14.16 -1.46 -4.30
CA ASP A 144 -15.50 -1.34 -4.91
C ASP A 144 -16.50 -2.37 -4.32
N ILE A 145 -16.07 -3.62 -4.09
CA ILE A 145 -16.91 -4.65 -3.45
C ILE A 145 -17.39 -4.19 -2.07
N ALA A 146 -16.51 -3.55 -1.30
CA ALA A 146 -16.84 -3.07 0.03
C ALA A 146 -17.73 -1.80 0.04
N ALA A 147 -17.84 -1.11 -1.10
CA ALA A 147 -18.73 0.04 -1.28
C ALA A 147 -20.17 -0.34 -1.66
N LEU A 148 -20.42 -1.61 -2.06
CA LEU A 148 -21.76 -2.09 -2.35
C LEU A 148 -22.58 -2.19 -1.06
N PRO A 149 -23.81 -1.63 -0.99
CA PRO A 149 -24.67 -1.78 0.16
C PRO A 149 -25.01 -3.27 0.36
N GLU A 150 -25.10 -3.73 1.60
CA GLU A 150 -25.39 -5.13 1.98
C GLU A 150 -26.65 -5.75 1.30
N ARG A 151 -27.48 -4.91 0.67
CA ARG A 151 -28.71 -5.35 -0.04
C ARG A 151 -28.46 -5.98 -1.41
N ALA A 152 -27.26 -5.91 -1.97
CA ALA A 152 -26.92 -6.44 -3.30
C ALA A 152 -26.39 -7.89 -3.27
N LEU A 153 -26.26 -8.48 -2.09
CA LEU A 153 -25.69 -9.83 -1.89
C LEU A 153 -26.76 -10.89 -1.45
N LYS A 154 -28.04 -10.61 -1.71
CA LYS A 154 -29.12 -11.61 -1.50
C LYS A 154 -29.61 -12.17 -2.83
#